data_b4bdf2ba69e8115d906a7e615bfd6b7d
#
_entry.id   b4bdf2ba69e8115d906a7e615bfd6b7d
#
_cell.length_a   1.000
_cell.length_b   1.000
_cell.length_c   1.000
_cell.angle_alpha   90.00
_cell.angle_beta   90.00
_cell.angle_gamma   90.00
#
_symmetry.space_group_name_H-M   'P 1'
#
loop_
_entity.id
_entity.type
_entity.pdbx_description
1 polymer ?
#
loop_
_entity_poly.entity_id
_entity_poly.type
_entity_poly.pdbx_seq_one_letter_code
_entity_poly.pdbx_strand_id
1 'polypeptide(L)'
;RFAQAVLMSRILDKCRKKMGRVKLEKMLYTIETSIGFDFDTEYVRQAAGPLDDSIYECEGIISRRNKWYTKKESKYGVSYTPTKDSDKYKKYYDKYFTDYDSEIERIISIFMDYDADDAEIVATLFAAWNDFIIDKKHFTDDELVDEVLNNWNDSKKRFSRAAWLQAIEQRRQNNIVPKGYGKRTVIKN
;
A
#
# COMPACT_ATOMS: atom_id res chain seq x y z
N ARG A 1 -15.36 -3.72 0.31
CA ARG A 1 -14.70 -3.61 -1.03
C ARG A 1 -15.00 -2.30 -1.74
N PHE A 2 -16.24 -1.79 -1.70
CA PHE A 2 -16.55 -0.56 -2.41
C PHE A 2 -15.77 0.65 -1.89
N ALA A 3 -15.65 0.84 -0.58
CA ALA A 3 -14.86 1.92 0.00
C ALA A 3 -13.36 1.81 -0.38
N GLN A 4 -12.81 0.59 -0.40
CA GLN A 4 -11.44 0.34 -0.87
C GLN A 4 -11.25 0.73 -2.35
N ALA A 5 -12.23 0.41 -3.21
CA ALA A 5 -12.22 0.82 -4.63
C ALA A 5 -12.33 2.34 -4.81
N VAL A 6 -13.05 3.02 -3.92
CA VAL A 6 -13.11 4.50 -3.88
C VAL A 6 -11.75 5.08 -3.50
N LEU A 7 -11.07 4.55 -2.48
CA LEU A 7 -9.71 4.96 -2.12
C LEU A 7 -8.73 4.69 -3.27
N MET A 8 -8.82 3.51 -3.90
CA MET A 8 -8.04 3.18 -5.09
C MET A 8 -8.22 4.23 -6.20
N SER A 9 -9.46 4.69 -6.42
CA SER A 9 -9.75 5.73 -7.42
C SER A 9 -9.13 7.07 -7.04
N ARG A 10 -9.10 7.43 -5.73
CA ARG A 10 -8.43 8.64 -5.25
C ARG A 10 -6.93 8.60 -5.53
N ILE A 11 -6.28 7.48 -5.24
CA ILE A 11 -4.86 7.29 -5.52
C ILE A 11 -4.57 7.45 -7.01
N LEU A 12 -5.37 6.81 -7.87
CA LEU A 12 -5.21 6.89 -9.33
C LEU A 12 -5.44 8.30 -9.89
N ASP A 13 -6.39 9.05 -9.33
CA ASP A 13 -6.68 10.44 -9.74
C ASP A 13 -5.52 11.38 -9.39
N LYS A 14 -4.91 11.21 -8.21
CA LYS A 14 -3.76 12.01 -7.77
C LYS A 14 -2.47 11.64 -8.49
N CYS A 15 -2.27 10.36 -8.75
CA CYS A 15 -1.08 9.84 -9.42
C CYS A 15 -1.25 9.87 -10.94
N ARG A 16 -1.18 11.05 -11.54
CA ARG A 16 -1.31 11.26 -13.00
C ARG A 16 -0.26 10.54 -13.86
N LYS A 17 0.82 10.03 -13.27
CA LYS A 17 1.82 9.19 -13.93
C LYS A 17 1.32 7.74 -13.98
N LYS A 18 1.85 6.93 -14.91
CA LYS A 18 1.53 5.50 -14.98
C LYS A 18 1.73 4.83 -13.63
N MET A 19 0.62 4.40 -13.03
CA MET A 19 0.58 3.64 -11.79
C MET A 19 0.37 2.17 -12.14
N GLY A 20 1.29 1.32 -11.73
CA GLY A 20 1.14 -0.15 -11.82
C GLY A 20 0.43 -0.71 -10.60
N ARG A 21 -0.13 -1.93 -10.73
CA ARG A 21 -0.83 -2.62 -9.64
C ARG A 21 0.04 -2.75 -8.38
N VAL A 22 1.30 -3.14 -8.52
CA VAL A 22 2.20 -3.35 -7.38
C VAL A 22 2.32 -2.08 -6.52
N LYS A 23 2.65 -0.96 -7.12
CA LYS A 23 2.76 0.31 -6.39
C LYS A 23 1.43 0.73 -5.77
N LEU A 24 0.33 0.56 -6.51
CA LEU A 24 -1.02 0.85 -6.03
C LEU A 24 -1.38 0.05 -4.76
N GLU A 25 -1.06 -1.24 -4.74
CA GLU A 25 -1.28 -2.10 -3.56
C GLU A 25 -0.48 -1.64 -2.36
N LYS A 26 0.79 -1.24 -2.56
CA LYS A 26 1.64 -0.76 -1.48
C LYS A 26 1.09 0.53 -0.86
N MET A 27 0.54 1.40 -1.70
CA MET A 27 -0.13 2.61 -1.24
C MET A 27 -1.41 2.29 -0.50
N LEU A 28 -2.26 1.39 -1.02
CA LEU A 28 -3.49 0.96 -0.36
C LEU A 28 -3.20 0.38 1.02
N TYR A 29 -2.25 -0.55 1.11
CA TYR A 29 -1.83 -1.15 2.38
C TYR A 29 -1.36 -0.08 3.37
N THR A 30 -0.44 0.80 2.94
CA THR A 30 0.13 1.81 3.83
C THR A 30 -0.92 2.80 4.31
N ILE A 31 -1.83 3.24 3.43
CA ILE A 31 -2.92 4.15 3.80
C ILE A 31 -3.87 3.46 4.78
N GLU A 32 -4.39 2.27 4.43
CA GLU A 32 -5.33 1.52 5.27
C GLU A 32 -4.81 1.37 6.70
N THR A 33 -3.57 0.89 6.84
CA THR A 33 -2.96 0.66 8.15
C THR A 33 -2.52 1.94 8.86
N SER A 34 -2.30 3.05 8.15
CA SER A 34 -2.00 4.34 8.76
C SER A 34 -3.23 5.05 9.34
N ILE A 35 -4.36 4.97 8.63
CA ILE A 35 -5.61 5.60 9.06
C ILE A 35 -6.48 4.70 9.93
N GLY A 36 -6.17 3.40 10.01
CA GLY A 36 -6.95 2.41 10.77
C GLY A 36 -8.34 2.13 10.20
N PHE A 37 -8.51 2.28 8.89
CA PHE A 37 -9.77 1.98 8.23
C PHE A 37 -9.84 0.49 7.86
N ASP A 38 -10.81 -0.22 8.39
CA ASP A 38 -10.96 -1.66 8.15
C ASP A 38 -11.68 -1.94 6.82
N PHE A 39 -10.93 -2.39 5.81
CA PHE A 39 -11.48 -2.90 4.55
C PHE A 39 -11.75 -4.41 4.58
N ASP A 40 -11.60 -5.06 5.73
CA ASP A 40 -11.65 -6.52 5.86
C ASP A 40 -10.63 -7.22 4.92
N THR A 41 -9.41 -6.73 4.95
CA THR A 41 -8.28 -7.26 4.20
C THR A 41 -7.48 -8.26 5.03
N GLU A 42 -6.79 -9.19 4.34
CA GLU A 42 -5.83 -10.11 4.94
C GLU A 42 -4.56 -10.14 4.10
N TYR A 43 -3.62 -9.27 4.44
CA TYR A 43 -2.40 -9.13 3.67
C TYR A 43 -1.43 -10.29 3.89
N VAL A 44 -1.00 -10.88 2.77
CA VAL A 44 -0.02 -11.97 2.72
C VAL A 44 1.36 -11.41 2.41
N ARG A 45 2.39 -11.97 3.03
CA ARG A 45 3.79 -11.67 2.76
C ARG A 45 4.22 -12.24 1.41
N GLN A 46 4.29 -11.41 0.38
CA GLN A 46 4.69 -11.78 -0.97
C GLN A 46 6.06 -11.22 -1.35
N ALA A 47 6.62 -11.72 -2.47
CA ALA A 47 7.92 -11.28 -2.98
C ALA A 47 8.02 -9.77 -3.19
N ALA A 48 6.96 -9.12 -3.64
CA ALA A 48 6.91 -7.66 -3.82
C ALA A 48 6.34 -6.90 -2.60
N GLY A 49 6.22 -7.52 -1.41
CA GLY A 49 5.69 -6.91 -0.19
C GLY A 49 4.28 -7.39 0.16
N PRO A 50 3.54 -6.69 1.05
CA PRO A 50 2.19 -7.09 1.44
C PRO A 50 1.23 -7.06 0.24
N LEU A 51 0.41 -8.10 0.10
CA LEU A 51 -0.58 -8.26 -0.96
C LEU A 51 -1.88 -8.82 -0.40
N ASP A 52 -3.02 -8.24 -0.80
CA ASP A 52 -4.35 -8.78 -0.57
C ASP A 52 -5.11 -8.90 -1.90
N ASP A 53 -5.74 -10.05 -2.14
CA ASP A 53 -6.41 -10.36 -3.40
C ASP A 53 -7.64 -9.48 -3.67
N SER A 54 -8.11 -8.71 -2.67
CA SER A 54 -9.20 -7.72 -2.84
C SER A 54 -8.90 -6.66 -3.90
N ILE A 55 -7.62 -6.43 -4.23
CA ILE A 55 -7.24 -5.52 -5.32
C ILE A 55 -7.93 -5.90 -6.64
N TYR A 56 -8.06 -7.20 -6.93
CA TYR A 56 -8.71 -7.67 -8.16
C TYR A 56 -10.22 -7.39 -8.18
N GLU A 57 -10.87 -7.47 -7.01
CA GLU A 57 -12.27 -7.07 -6.86
C GLU A 57 -12.42 -5.56 -7.04
N CYS A 58 -11.54 -4.77 -6.43
CA CYS A 58 -11.52 -3.30 -6.57
C CYS A 58 -11.32 -2.89 -8.03
N GLU A 59 -10.41 -3.54 -8.74
CA GLU A 59 -10.23 -3.34 -10.19
C GLU A 59 -11.54 -3.62 -10.96
N GLY A 60 -12.26 -4.69 -10.60
CA GLY A 60 -13.57 -5.00 -11.17
C GLY A 60 -14.62 -3.92 -10.88
N ILE A 61 -14.61 -3.34 -9.67
CA ILE A 61 -15.52 -2.27 -9.28
C ILE A 61 -15.24 -1.01 -10.09
N ILE A 62 -13.99 -0.56 -10.16
CA ILE A 62 -13.65 0.70 -10.85
C ILE A 62 -13.74 0.60 -12.38
N SER A 63 -13.48 -0.58 -12.95
CA SER A 63 -13.40 -0.73 -14.41
C SER A 63 -14.69 -1.29 -15.05
N ARG A 64 -15.29 -2.30 -14.47
CA ARG A 64 -16.46 -2.98 -15.07
C ARG A 64 -17.79 -2.45 -14.54
N ARG A 65 -17.91 -2.29 -13.20
CA ARG A 65 -19.18 -1.90 -12.58
C ARG A 65 -19.44 -0.40 -12.71
N ASN A 66 -18.48 0.42 -12.26
CA ASN A 66 -18.66 1.88 -12.22
C ASN A 66 -18.06 2.60 -13.44
N LYS A 67 -17.19 1.93 -14.18
CA LYS A 67 -16.53 2.47 -15.39
C LYS A 67 -15.81 3.81 -15.14
N TRP A 68 -15.24 3.97 -13.94
CA TRP A 68 -14.44 5.16 -13.60
C TRP A 68 -13.09 5.12 -14.30
N TYR A 69 -12.53 3.92 -14.47
CA TYR A 69 -11.24 3.69 -15.16
C TYR A 69 -11.37 2.55 -16.16
N THR A 70 -10.59 2.61 -17.23
CA THR A 70 -10.30 1.43 -18.04
C THR A 70 -9.03 0.78 -17.51
N LYS A 71 -9.01 -0.57 -17.47
CA LYS A 71 -7.85 -1.36 -17.07
C LYS A 71 -7.28 -2.05 -18.32
N LYS A 72 -5.96 -1.94 -18.53
CA LYS A 72 -5.23 -2.66 -19.57
C LYS A 72 -4.12 -3.48 -18.95
N GLU A 73 -4.12 -4.77 -19.21
CA GLU A 73 -3.04 -5.68 -18.83
C GLU A 73 -2.09 -5.90 -20.00
N SER A 74 -0.81 -6.00 -19.71
CA SER A 74 0.26 -6.26 -20.68
C SER A 74 1.37 -7.07 -20.01
N LYS A 75 2.33 -7.54 -20.79
CA LYS A 75 3.54 -8.21 -20.25
C LYS A 75 4.37 -7.32 -19.31
N TYR A 76 4.14 -6.01 -19.33
CA TYR A 76 4.83 -5.03 -18.48
C TYR A 76 4.01 -4.65 -17.22
N GLY A 77 2.87 -5.29 -17.00
CA GLY A 77 1.99 -5.04 -15.87
C GLY A 77 0.64 -4.45 -16.26
N VAL A 78 0.00 -3.81 -15.28
CA VAL A 78 -1.35 -3.23 -15.40
C VAL A 78 -1.25 -1.72 -15.45
N SER A 79 -2.10 -1.11 -16.27
CA SER A 79 -2.28 0.34 -16.33
C SER A 79 -3.77 0.71 -16.25
N TYR A 80 -4.03 1.88 -15.68
CA TYR A 80 -5.37 2.41 -15.49
C TYR A 80 -5.47 3.77 -16.20
N THR A 81 -6.56 3.97 -16.94
CA THR A 81 -6.82 5.23 -17.64
C THR A 81 -8.18 5.76 -17.20
N PRO A 82 -8.28 7.04 -16.76
CA PRO A 82 -9.56 7.61 -16.36
C PRO A 82 -10.52 7.68 -17.56
N THR A 83 -11.80 7.44 -17.28
CA THR A 83 -12.89 7.64 -18.25
C THR A 83 -13.56 9.00 -18.02
N LYS A 84 -14.56 9.33 -18.84
CA LYS A 84 -15.42 10.50 -18.61
C LYS A 84 -16.17 10.48 -17.26
N ASP A 85 -16.29 9.30 -16.66
CA ASP A 85 -17.00 9.08 -15.41
C ASP A 85 -16.07 9.00 -14.20
N SER A 86 -14.76 9.24 -14.40
CA SER A 86 -13.74 9.08 -13.35
C SER A 86 -13.96 9.95 -12.12
N ASP A 87 -14.57 11.11 -12.26
CA ASP A 87 -14.89 12.01 -11.14
C ASP A 87 -16.04 11.53 -10.24
N LYS A 88 -16.83 10.56 -10.69
CA LYS A 88 -18.01 10.09 -9.94
C LYS A 88 -17.69 9.40 -8.62
N TYR A 89 -16.43 8.96 -8.41
CA TYR A 89 -16.00 8.39 -7.14
C TYR A 89 -15.96 9.45 -6.01
N LYS A 90 -15.74 10.74 -6.35
CA LYS A 90 -15.44 11.82 -5.38
C LYS A 90 -16.51 11.94 -4.30
N LYS A 91 -17.79 11.91 -4.68
CA LYS A 91 -18.91 11.96 -3.72
C LYS A 91 -18.91 10.81 -2.69
N TYR A 92 -18.36 9.66 -3.05
CA TYR A 92 -18.20 8.54 -2.13
C TYR A 92 -16.93 8.69 -1.30
N TYR A 93 -15.86 9.25 -1.88
CA TYR A 93 -14.64 9.58 -1.17
C TYR A 93 -14.93 10.55 -0.03
N ASP A 94 -15.64 11.63 -0.30
CA ASP A 94 -16.05 12.61 0.72
C ASP A 94 -16.86 11.94 1.84
N LYS A 95 -17.71 10.98 1.50
CA LYS A 95 -18.52 10.27 2.50
C LYS A 95 -17.68 9.35 3.41
N TYR A 96 -16.66 8.68 2.86
CA TYR A 96 -15.90 7.69 3.62
C TYR A 96 -14.64 8.23 4.25
N PHE A 97 -14.00 9.22 3.63
CA PHE A 97 -12.61 9.57 3.92
C PHE A 97 -12.36 11.03 4.25
N THR A 98 -13.37 11.88 4.38
CA THR A 98 -13.18 13.30 4.72
C THR A 98 -12.31 13.46 5.97
N ASP A 99 -12.56 12.70 7.02
CA ASP A 99 -11.82 12.78 8.28
C ASP A 99 -10.37 12.28 8.17
N TYR A 100 -10.04 11.55 7.12
CA TYR A 100 -8.72 10.97 6.86
C TYR A 100 -7.98 11.64 5.71
N ASP A 101 -8.60 12.60 4.99
CA ASP A 101 -8.11 13.16 3.73
C ASP A 101 -6.67 13.69 3.86
N SER A 102 -6.37 14.42 4.92
CA SER A 102 -5.04 14.98 5.17
C SER A 102 -3.95 13.90 5.24
N GLU A 103 -4.20 12.79 5.93
CA GLU A 103 -3.23 11.70 6.05
C GLU A 103 -3.12 10.90 4.74
N ILE A 104 -4.24 10.67 4.06
CA ILE A 104 -4.28 10.01 2.75
C ILE A 104 -3.46 10.81 1.73
N GLU A 105 -3.70 12.11 1.61
CA GLU A 105 -2.98 12.97 0.68
C GLU A 105 -1.48 13.04 0.99
N ARG A 106 -1.12 13.08 2.27
CA ARG A 106 0.27 13.07 2.72
C ARG A 106 0.99 11.78 2.27
N ILE A 107 0.38 10.62 2.49
CA ILE A 107 0.96 9.34 2.07
C ILE A 107 1.04 9.25 0.55
N ILE A 108 -0.01 9.65 -0.17
CA ILE A 108 0.01 9.69 -1.64
C ILE A 108 1.17 10.54 -2.13
N SER A 109 1.36 11.75 -1.58
CA SER A 109 2.42 12.67 -2.00
C SER A 109 3.81 12.04 -1.85
N ILE A 110 4.06 11.35 -0.75
CA ILE A 110 5.35 10.70 -0.49
C ILE A 110 5.59 9.55 -1.48
N PHE A 111 4.56 8.72 -1.74
CA PHE A 111 4.70 7.60 -2.67
C PHE A 111 4.81 8.04 -4.13
N MET A 112 4.38 9.27 -4.48
CA MET A 112 4.49 9.75 -5.86
C MET A 112 5.92 9.76 -6.38
N ASP A 113 6.89 10.06 -5.52
CA ASP A 113 8.30 10.16 -5.88
C ASP A 113 9.02 8.81 -5.86
N TYR A 114 8.38 7.75 -5.35
CA TYR A 114 8.97 6.42 -5.27
C TYR A 114 8.90 5.69 -6.60
N ASP A 115 9.97 4.98 -6.92
CA ASP A 115 9.94 3.92 -7.93
C ASP A 115 9.32 2.62 -7.35
N ALA A 116 9.38 1.53 -8.10
CA ALA A 116 8.80 0.26 -7.68
C ALA A 116 9.56 -0.37 -6.51
N ASP A 117 10.90 -0.23 -6.50
CA ASP A 117 11.76 -0.77 -5.45
C ASP A 117 11.59 0.03 -4.15
N ASP A 118 11.54 1.35 -4.24
CA ASP A 118 11.24 2.22 -3.10
C ASP A 118 9.89 1.89 -2.46
N ALA A 119 8.86 1.76 -3.28
CA ALA A 119 7.52 1.42 -2.81
C ALA A 119 7.48 0.02 -2.16
N GLU A 120 8.24 -0.95 -2.69
CA GLU A 120 8.36 -2.29 -2.11
C GLU A 120 9.07 -2.24 -0.76
N ILE A 121 10.23 -1.58 -0.67
CA ILE A 121 10.99 -1.44 0.57
C ILE A 121 10.11 -0.81 1.65
N VAL A 122 9.47 0.31 1.31
CA VAL A 122 8.63 1.05 2.26
C VAL A 122 7.48 0.22 2.78
N ALA A 123 6.68 -0.38 1.90
CA ALA A 123 5.50 -1.14 2.32
C ALA A 123 5.87 -2.43 3.07
N THR A 124 6.96 -3.10 2.67
CA THR A 124 7.44 -4.31 3.36
C THR A 124 7.90 -3.98 4.78
N LEU A 125 8.73 -2.93 4.90
CA LEU A 125 9.23 -2.47 6.19
C LEU A 125 8.08 -2.02 7.10
N PHE A 126 7.16 -1.22 6.56
CA PHE A 126 6.00 -0.73 7.29
C PHE A 126 5.15 -1.91 7.81
N ALA A 127 4.98 -2.95 7.01
CA ALA A 127 4.21 -4.13 7.39
C ALA A 127 4.89 -4.94 8.50
N ALA A 128 6.18 -5.23 8.38
CA ALA A 128 6.93 -5.92 9.42
C ALA A 128 6.95 -5.14 10.75
N TRP A 129 7.10 -3.82 10.66
CA TRP A 129 7.04 -2.93 11.81
C TRP A 129 5.65 -2.92 12.45
N ASN A 130 4.60 -2.83 11.63
CA ASN A 130 3.21 -2.87 12.11
C ASN A 130 2.90 -4.20 12.81
N ASP A 131 3.37 -5.33 12.26
CA ASP A 131 3.22 -6.65 12.88
C ASP A 131 3.87 -6.71 14.27
N PHE A 132 5.08 -6.13 14.43
CA PHE A 132 5.75 -6.07 15.73
C PHE A 132 4.96 -5.23 16.76
N ILE A 133 4.34 -4.12 16.33
CA ILE A 133 3.50 -3.32 17.21
C ILE A 133 2.23 -4.08 17.61
N ILE A 134 1.57 -4.76 16.65
CA ILE A 134 0.40 -5.61 16.92
C ILE A 134 0.75 -6.71 17.94
N ASP A 135 1.91 -7.35 17.77
CA ASP A 135 2.41 -8.39 18.66
C ASP A 135 2.95 -7.84 20.02
N LYS A 136 2.93 -6.51 20.20
CA LYS A 136 3.50 -5.82 21.39
C LYS A 136 4.98 -6.16 21.61
N LYS A 137 5.71 -6.43 20.54
CA LYS A 137 7.12 -6.79 20.58
C LYS A 137 7.97 -5.53 20.70
N HIS A 138 8.87 -5.49 21.68
CA HIS A 138 9.99 -4.54 21.70
C HIS A 138 11.03 -5.00 20.69
N PHE A 139 11.57 -4.08 19.91
CA PHE A 139 12.54 -4.40 18.87
C PHE A 139 13.49 -3.23 18.59
N THR A 140 14.66 -3.57 18.11
CA THR A 140 15.65 -2.65 17.53
C THR A 140 15.47 -2.56 16.02
N ASP A 141 16.08 -1.57 15.38
CA ASP A 141 16.09 -1.44 13.93
C ASP A 141 16.72 -2.66 13.26
N ASP A 142 17.77 -3.19 13.84
CA ASP A 142 18.43 -4.39 13.35
C ASP A 142 17.51 -5.62 13.39
N GLU A 143 16.76 -5.82 14.46
CA GLU A 143 15.78 -6.91 14.55
C GLU A 143 14.62 -6.75 13.55
N LEU A 144 14.22 -5.52 13.27
CA LEU A 144 13.22 -5.26 12.24
C LEU A 144 13.74 -5.61 10.83
N VAL A 145 14.99 -5.26 10.53
CA VAL A 145 15.64 -5.64 9.27
C VAL A 145 15.84 -7.16 9.18
N ASP A 146 16.20 -7.82 10.28
CA ASP A 146 16.32 -9.28 10.34
C ASP A 146 14.98 -9.96 10.04
N GLU A 147 13.86 -9.44 10.59
CA GLU A 147 12.52 -9.94 10.28
C GLU A 147 12.23 -9.88 8.78
N VAL A 148 12.55 -8.77 8.12
CA VAL A 148 12.35 -8.61 6.68
C VAL A 148 13.25 -9.56 5.88
N LEU A 149 14.53 -9.66 6.22
CA LEU A 149 15.50 -10.44 5.45
C LEU A 149 15.36 -11.95 5.61
N ASN A 150 14.91 -12.41 6.80
CA ASN A 150 14.90 -13.83 7.14
C ASN A 150 13.49 -14.45 7.16
N ASN A 151 12.45 -13.65 7.45
CA ASN A 151 11.09 -14.15 7.70
C ASN A 151 10.05 -13.62 6.72
N TRP A 152 10.44 -12.78 5.75
CA TRP A 152 9.49 -12.27 4.75
C TRP A 152 9.50 -13.12 3.47
N ASN A 153 10.52 -12.96 2.65
CA ASN A 153 10.71 -13.66 1.39
C ASN A 153 12.17 -13.47 0.94
N ASP A 154 12.80 -14.50 0.38
CA ASP A 154 14.19 -14.45 -0.05
C ASP A 154 14.52 -13.33 -1.06
N SER A 155 13.52 -12.90 -1.85
CA SER A 155 13.67 -11.76 -2.77
C SER A 155 14.09 -10.46 -2.07
N LYS A 156 13.86 -10.34 -0.75
CA LYS A 156 14.22 -9.16 0.05
C LYS A 156 15.73 -9.01 0.20
N LYS A 157 16.46 -10.10 0.10
CA LYS A 157 17.94 -10.13 0.15
C LYS A 157 18.61 -9.44 -1.04
N ARG A 158 17.85 -9.09 -2.10
CA ARG A 158 18.37 -8.26 -3.21
C ARG A 158 18.69 -6.83 -2.78
N PHE A 159 18.08 -6.35 -1.72
CA PHE A 159 18.37 -5.05 -1.12
C PHE A 159 19.36 -5.23 0.04
N SER A 160 20.34 -4.33 0.13
CA SER A 160 21.32 -4.37 1.20
C SER A 160 20.70 -4.05 2.57
N ARG A 161 21.29 -4.58 3.64
CA ARG A 161 20.90 -4.23 5.01
C ARG A 161 20.91 -2.71 5.24
N ALA A 162 21.92 -2.02 4.68
CA ALA A 162 22.02 -0.57 4.77
C ALA A 162 20.84 0.16 4.14
N ALA A 163 20.31 -0.34 3.01
CA ALA A 163 19.11 0.24 2.37
C ALA A 163 17.88 0.11 3.27
N TRP A 164 17.70 -1.02 3.96
CA TRP A 164 16.60 -1.21 4.92
C TRP A 164 16.71 -0.28 6.13
N LEU A 165 17.93 -0.14 6.71
CA LEU A 165 18.16 0.77 7.84
C LEU A 165 17.91 2.24 7.44
N GLN A 166 18.39 2.63 6.25
CA GLN A 166 18.12 3.97 5.71
C GLN A 166 16.61 4.22 5.52
N ALA A 167 15.88 3.20 5.05
CA ALA A 167 14.43 3.31 4.89
C ALA A 167 13.72 3.50 6.24
N ILE A 168 14.15 2.86 7.33
CA ILE A 168 13.60 3.08 8.68
C ILE A 168 13.75 4.55 9.09
N GLU A 169 14.95 5.08 8.96
CA GLU A 169 15.25 6.48 9.32
C GLU A 169 14.41 7.47 8.50
N GLN A 170 14.32 7.27 7.19
CA GLN A 170 13.47 8.08 6.32
C GLN A 170 11.99 8.03 6.70
N ARG A 171 11.48 6.86 7.17
CA ARG A 171 10.09 6.73 7.63
C ARG A 171 9.84 7.54 8.88
N ARG A 172 10.79 7.52 9.83
CA ARG A 172 10.71 8.35 11.04
C ARG A 172 10.74 9.84 10.70
N GLN A 173 11.67 10.26 9.84
CA GLN A 173 11.80 11.67 9.42
C GLN A 173 10.54 12.16 8.70
N ASN A 174 9.91 11.33 7.88
CA ASN A 174 8.68 11.65 7.17
C ASN A 174 7.42 11.42 8.00
N ASN A 175 7.57 11.01 9.27
CA ASN A 175 6.45 10.67 10.16
C ASN A 175 5.49 9.62 9.56
N ILE A 176 6.01 8.69 8.76
CA ILE A 176 5.28 7.52 8.26
C ILE A 176 5.70 6.31 9.10
N VAL A 177 5.15 6.23 10.30
CA VAL A 177 5.36 5.11 11.21
C VAL A 177 4.04 4.38 11.43
N PRO A 178 4.04 3.05 11.48
CA PRO A 178 2.82 2.27 11.74
C PRO A 178 2.34 2.48 13.16
N LYS A 179 1.04 2.25 13.37
CA LYS A 179 0.35 2.44 14.66
C LYS A 179 -0.23 1.15 15.24
N GLY A 180 0.05 0.00 14.63
CA GLY A 180 -0.53 -1.28 15.03
C GLY A 180 -1.98 -1.47 14.59
N TYR A 181 -2.44 -0.74 13.57
CA TYR A 181 -3.77 -0.91 13.04
C TYR A 181 -3.85 -2.08 12.05
N GLY A 182 -5.08 -2.60 11.89
CA GLY A 182 -5.36 -3.71 10.99
C GLY A 182 -4.99 -5.07 11.57
N LYS A 183 -4.90 -6.06 10.68
CA LYS A 183 -4.51 -7.43 11.01
C LYS A 183 -3.01 -7.63 10.74
N ARG A 184 -2.40 -8.55 11.49
CA ARG A 184 -1.03 -9.00 11.21
C ARG A 184 -0.95 -9.62 9.81
N THR A 185 0.19 -9.43 9.14
CA THR A 185 0.41 -10.08 7.85
C THR A 185 0.57 -11.60 7.97
N VAL A 186 0.05 -12.32 6.98
CA VAL A 186 0.04 -13.79 6.95
C VAL A 186 1.26 -14.31 6.18
N ILE A 187 1.91 -15.35 6.72
CA ILE A 187 2.93 -16.12 6.00
C ILE A 187 2.20 -17.31 5.36
N LYS A 188 2.17 -17.37 4.02
CA LYS A 188 1.73 -18.59 3.32
C LYS A 188 2.95 -19.48 3.09
N ASN A 189 2.88 -20.68 3.65
CA ASN A 189 3.83 -21.76 3.39
C ASN A 189 3.66 -22.30 1.98
#